data_21dd14fcf73234ab281ab33b2a77307d
#
_entry.id   21dd14fcf73234ab281ab33b2a77307d
#
_cell.length_a   1.000
_cell.length_b   1.000
_cell.length_c   1.000
_cell.angle_alpha   90.00
_cell.angle_beta   90.00
_cell.angle_gamma   90.00
#
_symmetry.space_group_name_H-M   'P 1'
#
loop_
_entity.id
_entity.type
_entity.pdbx_description
1 polymer ?
#
loop_
_entity_poly.entity_id
_entity_poly.type
_entity_poly.pdbx_seq_one_letter_code
_entity_poly.pdbx_strand_id
1 'polypeptide(L)'
;VNYDYTTAVMGERPEVTLPNKEFLEQLTPKGFMDMINDFYSIVLDSEISHFFPDDEEEIEMIKKRNGSYFMMMCGGDDTYLKKYSGVFDQVKTHEMFSIPDKARIEWLHCWEQALKNIEDKVDHEHIQSYWNWLEVFSKHIVNYENDKKSHEDHAKS
;
A
#
# COMPACT_ATOMS: atom_id res chain seq x y z
N VAL A 1 10.09 6.79 14.53
CA VAL A 1 8.80 6.39 13.93
C VAL A 1 8.36 5.06 14.51
N ASN A 2 7.10 4.98 14.89
CA ASN A 2 6.50 3.75 15.41
C ASN A 2 5.79 3.03 14.25
N TYR A 3 6.32 1.89 13.88
CA TYR A 3 5.71 1.05 12.85
C TYR A 3 4.82 0.02 13.53
N ASP A 4 3.65 0.46 13.97
CA ASP A 4 2.70 -0.39 14.67
C ASP A 4 1.83 -1.16 13.66
N TYR A 5 1.57 -2.41 13.98
CA TYR A 5 0.72 -3.28 13.16
C TYR A 5 -0.49 -3.70 13.99
N THR A 6 -1.68 -3.46 13.45
CA THR A 6 -2.92 -3.92 14.08
C THR A 6 -3.65 -4.88 13.15
N THR A 7 -4.44 -5.76 13.70
CA THR A 7 -5.13 -6.78 12.93
C THR A 7 -6.26 -6.17 12.09
N ALA A 8 -6.34 -6.56 10.82
CA ALA A 8 -7.48 -6.22 9.98
C ALA A 8 -8.55 -7.31 10.11
N VAL A 9 -9.80 -6.88 10.12
CA VAL A 9 -10.95 -7.79 10.12
C VAL A 9 -11.63 -7.69 8.76
N MET A 10 -11.81 -8.82 8.10
CA MET A 10 -12.43 -8.87 6.79
C MET A 10 -13.79 -8.16 6.79
N GLY A 11 -13.96 -7.26 5.85
CA GLY A 11 -15.20 -6.48 5.70
C GLY A 11 -15.28 -5.21 6.52
N GLU A 12 -14.42 -5.01 7.50
CA GLU A 12 -14.37 -3.77 8.25
C GLU A 12 -13.66 -2.69 7.44
N ARG A 13 -14.19 -1.47 7.51
CA ARG A 13 -13.66 -0.32 6.79
C ARG A 13 -13.48 0.85 7.73
N PRO A 14 -12.41 0.83 8.55
CA PRO A 14 -12.18 1.92 9.51
C PRO A 14 -11.97 3.24 8.79
N GLU A 15 -12.30 4.32 9.47
CA GLU A 15 -12.11 5.66 8.94
C GLU A 15 -10.64 5.94 8.67
N VAL A 16 -10.36 6.55 7.52
CA VAL A 16 -9.00 6.81 7.05
C VAL A 16 -8.68 8.29 7.19
N THR A 17 -7.51 8.59 7.77
CA THR A 17 -6.99 9.95 7.84
C THR A 17 -5.85 10.06 6.82
N LEU A 18 -5.95 11.03 5.92
CA LEU A 18 -4.94 11.22 4.88
C LEU A 18 -3.58 11.62 5.48
N PRO A 19 -2.48 11.25 4.82
CA PRO A 19 -1.14 11.64 5.28
C PRO A 19 -0.94 13.16 5.27
N ASN A 20 0.02 13.64 6.04
CA ASN A 20 0.41 15.03 6.00
C ASN A 20 1.02 15.36 4.63
N LYS A 21 0.61 16.49 4.03
CA LYS A 21 1.12 16.92 2.72
C LYS A 21 2.62 17.18 2.74
N GLU A 22 3.18 17.51 3.91
CA GLU A 22 4.60 17.76 4.08
C GLU A 22 5.44 16.52 3.76
N PHE A 23 4.88 15.32 3.89
CA PHE A 23 5.57 14.11 3.51
C PHE A 23 6.00 14.15 2.03
N LEU A 24 5.06 14.46 1.15
CA LEU A 24 5.37 14.60 -0.28
C LEU A 24 6.24 15.84 -0.53
N GLU A 25 5.94 16.96 0.14
CA GLU A 25 6.70 18.20 -0.06
C GLU A 25 8.19 18.00 0.26
N GLN A 26 8.49 17.32 1.35
CA GLN A 26 9.88 17.09 1.77
C GLN A 26 10.58 16.07 0.89
N LEU A 27 9.90 15.02 0.46
CA LEU A 27 10.46 14.04 -0.47
C LEU A 27 10.64 14.60 -1.87
N THR A 28 9.78 15.49 -2.29
CA THR A 28 9.56 15.95 -3.65
C THR A 28 8.92 14.84 -4.51
N PRO A 29 8.27 15.16 -5.61
CA PRO A 29 7.71 14.13 -6.50
C PRO A 29 8.73 13.12 -6.99
N LYS A 30 9.95 13.57 -7.30
CA LYS A 30 11.03 12.66 -7.73
C LYS A 30 11.42 11.71 -6.60
N GLY A 31 11.65 12.24 -5.40
CA GLY A 31 12.01 11.42 -4.25
C GLY A 31 10.90 10.44 -3.88
N PHE A 32 9.64 10.86 -4.04
CA PHE A 32 8.50 9.99 -3.80
C PHE A 32 8.51 8.81 -4.78
N MET A 33 8.73 9.07 -6.08
CA MET A 33 8.80 8.00 -7.07
C MET A 33 10.01 7.10 -6.85
N ASP A 34 11.13 7.63 -6.37
CA ASP A 34 12.27 6.81 -5.99
C ASP A 34 11.89 5.86 -4.84
N MET A 35 11.12 6.33 -3.87
CA MET A 35 10.60 5.51 -2.78
C MET A 35 9.64 4.43 -3.32
N ILE A 36 8.77 4.78 -4.25
CA ILE A 36 7.87 3.81 -4.90
C ILE A 36 8.66 2.72 -5.62
N ASN A 37 9.71 3.10 -6.35
CA ASN A 37 10.57 2.14 -7.02
C ASN A 37 11.24 1.20 -6.02
N ASP A 38 11.75 1.74 -4.91
CA ASP A 38 12.37 0.95 -3.86
C ASP A 38 11.37 -0.03 -3.23
N PHE A 39 10.17 0.46 -2.92
CA PHE A 39 9.10 -0.36 -2.38
C PHE A 39 8.79 -1.56 -3.31
N TYR A 40 8.63 -1.31 -4.61
CA TYR A 40 8.33 -2.39 -5.55
C TYR A 40 9.48 -3.37 -5.71
N SER A 41 10.73 -2.92 -5.61
CA SER A 41 11.88 -3.82 -5.59
C SER A 41 11.81 -4.77 -4.39
N ILE A 42 11.42 -4.25 -3.24
CA ILE A 42 11.27 -5.04 -2.02
C ILE A 42 10.09 -6.03 -2.16
N VAL A 43 8.94 -5.54 -2.64
CA VAL A 43 7.74 -6.37 -2.81
C VAL A 43 7.99 -7.54 -3.75
N LEU A 44 8.69 -7.31 -4.86
CA LEU A 44 8.94 -8.35 -5.86
C LEU A 44 9.89 -9.44 -5.37
N ASP A 45 10.64 -9.17 -4.30
CA ASP A 45 11.47 -10.18 -3.63
C ASP A 45 10.77 -10.80 -2.42
N SER A 46 9.52 -10.41 -2.13
CA SER A 46 8.79 -10.85 -0.95
C SER A 46 7.86 -12.02 -1.25
N GLU A 47 7.25 -12.56 -0.18
CA GLU A 47 6.30 -13.67 -0.29
C GLU A 47 5.03 -13.30 -1.05
N ILE A 48 4.72 -12.01 -1.18
CA ILE A 48 3.53 -11.56 -1.91
C ILE A 48 3.82 -11.20 -3.36
N SER A 49 5.01 -11.51 -3.86
CA SER A 49 5.37 -11.22 -5.26
C SER A 49 4.39 -11.83 -6.25
N HIS A 50 3.77 -12.96 -5.90
CA HIS A 50 2.81 -13.65 -6.77
C HIS A 50 1.53 -12.84 -7.04
N PHE A 51 1.25 -11.79 -6.27
CA PHE A 51 0.13 -10.89 -6.56
C PHE A 51 0.43 -9.90 -7.69
N PHE A 52 1.66 -9.88 -8.18
CA PHE A 52 2.11 -8.91 -9.17
C PHE A 52 2.52 -9.62 -10.46
N PRO A 53 2.37 -8.96 -11.62
CA PRO A 53 2.77 -9.58 -12.88
C PRO A 53 4.28 -9.78 -12.99
N ASP A 54 4.70 -10.70 -13.87
CA ASP A 54 6.11 -10.97 -14.14
C ASP A 54 6.70 -10.00 -15.17
N ASP A 55 5.85 -9.38 -15.99
CA ASP A 55 6.27 -8.52 -17.08
C ASP A 55 6.77 -7.15 -16.58
N GLU A 56 7.98 -6.79 -16.97
CA GLU A 56 8.60 -5.54 -16.55
C GLU A 56 7.81 -4.30 -16.98
N GLU A 57 7.23 -4.32 -18.18
CA GLU A 57 6.44 -3.20 -18.67
C GLU A 57 5.18 -3.00 -17.84
N GLU A 58 4.52 -4.11 -17.46
CA GLU A 58 3.34 -4.04 -16.60
C GLU A 58 3.70 -3.53 -15.21
N ILE A 59 4.85 -3.94 -14.66
CA ILE A 59 5.32 -3.45 -13.37
C ILE A 59 5.56 -1.93 -13.43
N GLU A 60 6.20 -1.45 -14.49
CA GLU A 60 6.43 -0.01 -14.65
C GLU A 60 5.12 0.77 -14.72
N MET A 61 4.11 0.24 -15.39
CA MET A 61 2.78 0.85 -15.43
C MET A 61 2.13 0.90 -14.04
N ILE A 62 2.25 -0.19 -13.29
CA ILE A 62 1.71 -0.27 -11.94
C ILE A 62 2.39 0.75 -11.03
N LYS A 63 3.72 0.88 -11.10
CA LYS A 63 4.47 1.87 -10.32
C LYS A 63 3.98 3.29 -10.61
N LYS A 64 3.82 3.64 -11.87
CA LYS A 64 3.37 4.97 -12.26
C LYS A 64 1.95 5.25 -11.80
N ARG A 65 1.05 4.29 -12.01
CA ARG A 65 -0.34 4.43 -11.60
C ARG A 65 -0.46 4.56 -10.09
N ASN A 66 0.12 3.61 -9.37
CA ASN A 66 0.01 3.58 -7.91
C ASN A 66 0.80 4.72 -7.27
N GLY A 67 1.97 5.05 -7.81
CA GLY A 67 2.73 6.20 -7.34
C GLY A 67 1.95 7.49 -7.46
N SER A 68 1.28 7.71 -8.60
CA SER A 68 0.42 8.88 -8.79
C SER A 68 -0.74 8.90 -7.78
N TYR A 69 -1.32 7.74 -7.51
CA TYR A 69 -2.39 7.63 -6.51
C TYR A 69 -1.89 8.00 -5.12
N PHE A 70 -0.77 7.41 -4.71
CA PHE A 70 -0.20 7.69 -3.38
C PHE A 70 0.20 9.16 -3.23
N MET A 71 0.75 9.77 -4.27
CA MET A 71 1.08 11.21 -4.25
C MET A 71 -0.19 12.05 -4.11
N MET A 72 -1.26 11.68 -4.81
CA MET A 72 -2.53 12.37 -4.68
C MET A 72 -3.07 12.30 -3.26
N MET A 73 -2.95 11.15 -2.61
CA MET A 73 -3.37 10.98 -1.21
C MET A 73 -2.56 11.86 -0.26
N CYS A 74 -1.34 12.22 -0.63
CA CYS A 74 -0.50 13.15 0.14
C CYS A 74 -0.72 14.61 -0.26
N GLY A 75 -1.81 14.91 -0.94
CA GLY A 75 -2.12 16.28 -1.35
C GLY A 75 -1.41 16.73 -2.61
N GLY A 76 -0.87 15.81 -3.40
CA GLY A 76 -0.26 16.09 -4.69
C GLY A 76 -1.30 16.43 -5.76
N ASP A 77 -0.84 16.54 -7.01
CA ASP A 77 -1.72 16.91 -8.12
C ASP A 77 -2.69 15.78 -8.49
N ASP A 78 -3.58 16.06 -9.43
CA ASP A 78 -4.64 15.14 -9.84
C ASP A 78 -4.24 14.30 -11.08
N THR A 79 -2.95 14.09 -11.31
CA THR A 79 -2.44 13.30 -12.43
C THR A 79 -3.09 11.92 -12.46
N TYR A 80 -3.26 11.28 -11.30
CA TYR A 80 -3.91 9.98 -11.23
C TYR A 80 -5.30 10.00 -11.86
N LEU A 81 -6.13 10.98 -11.46
CA LEU A 81 -7.50 11.09 -11.96
C LEU A 81 -7.53 11.34 -13.46
N LYS A 82 -6.60 12.14 -13.97
CA LYS A 82 -6.55 12.48 -15.40
C LYS A 82 -6.08 11.34 -16.27
N LYS A 83 -5.06 10.61 -15.84
CA LYS A 83 -4.44 9.56 -16.66
C LYS A 83 -5.07 8.18 -16.51
N TYR A 84 -5.62 7.88 -15.32
CA TYR A 84 -6.06 6.54 -14.99
C TYR A 84 -7.56 6.45 -14.73
N SER A 85 -8.30 7.34 -15.34
CA SER A 85 -9.77 7.37 -15.42
C SER A 85 -10.53 7.47 -14.11
N GLY A 86 -10.10 8.33 -13.24
CA GLY A 86 -11.00 8.88 -12.25
C GLY A 86 -11.16 8.08 -10.97
N VAL A 87 -12.26 7.42 -10.76
CA VAL A 87 -12.57 6.83 -9.46
C VAL A 87 -11.72 5.60 -9.21
N PHE A 88 -10.95 5.63 -8.12
CA PHE A 88 -10.17 4.49 -7.67
C PHE A 88 -10.87 3.86 -6.48
N ASP A 89 -11.29 2.62 -6.63
CA ASP A 89 -11.87 1.84 -5.56
C ASP A 89 -10.93 0.68 -5.23
N GLN A 90 -10.21 0.80 -4.12
CA GLN A 90 -9.24 -0.21 -3.68
C GLN A 90 -9.89 -1.57 -3.48
N VAL A 91 -11.07 -1.60 -2.89
CA VAL A 91 -11.77 -2.86 -2.62
C VAL A 91 -12.11 -3.56 -3.93
N LYS A 92 -12.71 -2.83 -4.87
CA LYS A 92 -13.10 -3.39 -6.17
C LYS A 92 -11.90 -3.83 -6.98
N THR A 93 -10.83 -3.05 -6.98
CA THR A 93 -9.61 -3.35 -7.73
C THR A 93 -8.98 -4.66 -7.28
N HIS A 94 -9.12 -5.01 -6.00
CA HIS A 94 -8.51 -6.20 -5.42
C HIS A 94 -9.47 -7.39 -5.27
N GLU A 95 -10.72 -7.28 -5.70
CA GLU A 95 -11.71 -8.35 -5.58
C GLU A 95 -11.28 -9.68 -6.24
N MET A 96 -10.53 -9.59 -7.32
CA MET A 96 -10.06 -10.78 -8.03
C MET A 96 -8.99 -11.57 -7.28
N PHE A 97 -8.42 -10.98 -6.22
CA PHE A 97 -7.40 -11.63 -5.41
C PHE A 97 -7.98 -12.05 -4.06
N SER A 98 -7.48 -13.15 -3.52
CA SER A 98 -7.78 -13.55 -2.14
C SER A 98 -6.71 -12.96 -1.25
N ILE A 99 -7.02 -11.88 -0.55
CA ILE A 99 -6.06 -11.12 0.25
C ILE A 99 -6.38 -11.25 1.73
N PRO A 100 -5.67 -12.15 2.44
CA PRO A 100 -5.81 -12.24 3.90
C PRO A 100 -4.97 -11.18 4.59
N ASP A 101 -5.22 -10.98 5.88
CA ASP A 101 -4.43 -10.02 6.68
C ASP A 101 -2.94 -10.36 6.66
N LYS A 102 -2.59 -11.62 6.57
CA LYS A 102 -1.19 -12.05 6.46
C LYS A 102 -0.49 -11.40 5.26
N ALA A 103 -1.15 -11.36 4.12
CA ALA A 103 -0.60 -10.71 2.92
C ALA A 103 -0.49 -9.20 3.12
N ARG A 104 -1.48 -8.60 3.76
CA ARG A 104 -1.45 -7.18 4.12
C ARG A 104 -0.26 -6.87 5.03
N ILE A 105 -0.02 -7.67 6.04
CA ILE A 105 1.10 -7.49 6.97
C ILE A 105 2.44 -7.56 6.21
N GLU A 106 2.57 -8.49 5.28
CA GLU A 106 3.78 -8.58 4.46
C GLU A 106 3.97 -7.33 3.59
N TRP A 107 2.88 -6.83 3.00
CA TRP A 107 2.90 -5.58 2.24
C TRP A 107 3.36 -4.41 3.11
N LEU A 108 2.87 -4.34 4.35
CA LEU A 108 3.28 -3.30 5.30
C LEU A 108 4.75 -3.46 5.71
N HIS A 109 5.26 -4.69 5.84
CA HIS A 109 6.70 -4.92 6.10
C HIS A 109 7.55 -4.33 4.98
N CYS A 110 7.11 -4.48 3.74
CA CYS A 110 7.82 -3.91 2.60
C CYS A 110 7.81 -2.38 2.67
N TRP A 111 6.68 -1.77 3.03
CA TRP A 111 6.60 -0.34 3.23
C TRP A 111 7.46 0.15 4.38
N GLU A 112 7.50 -0.59 5.48
CA GLU A 112 8.36 -0.24 6.62
C GLU A 112 9.83 -0.13 6.16
N GLN A 113 10.29 -1.09 5.38
CA GLN A 113 11.67 -1.06 4.86
C GLN A 113 11.90 0.14 3.95
N ALA A 114 10.97 0.42 3.04
CA ALA A 114 11.08 1.58 2.14
C ALA A 114 11.10 2.90 2.93
N LEU A 115 10.27 3.00 3.96
CA LEU A 115 10.21 4.21 4.79
C LEU A 115 11.48 4.37 5.64
N LYS A 116 12.04 3.30 6.14
CA LYS A 116 13.33 3.36 6.87
C LYS A 116 14.44 3.90 5.98
N ASN A 117 14.39 3.61 4.69
CA ASN A 117 15.39 4.09 3.75
C ASN A 117 15.31 5.59 3.47
N ILE A 118 14.22 6.25 3.85
CA ILE A 118 14.06 7.70 3.63
C ILE A 118 13.93 8.49 4.95
N GLU A 119 14.18 7.85 6.09
CA GLU A 119 14.02 8.50 7.40
C GLU A 119 14.92 9.73 7.58
N ASP A 120 16.04 9.80 6.88
CA ASP A 120 16.93 10.95 6.92
C ASP A 120 16.51 12.10 6.01
N LYS A 121 15.47 11.91 5.20
CA LYS A 121 15.02 12.90 4.21
C LYS A 121 13.74 13.60 4.59
N VAL A 122 13.00 13.08 5.54
CA VAL A 122 11.69 13.59 5.92
C VAL A 122 11.59 13.62 7.45
N ASP A 123 10.94 14.65 7.98
CA ASP A 123 10.67 14.75 9.40
C ASP A 123 9.83 13.56 9.86
N HIS A 124 10.18 12.99 11.00
CA HIS A 124 9.56 11.73 11.47
C HIS A 124 8.06 11.83 11.68
N GLU A 125 7.55 13.01 12.09
CA GLU A 125 6.09 13.18 12.25
C GLU A 125 5.33 12.96 10.94
N HIS A 126 5.93 13.32 9.80
CA HIS A 126 5.29 13.16 8.50
C HIS A 126 5.41 11.72 8.00
N ILE A 127 6.52 11.06 8.28
CA ILE A 127 6.65 9.62 8.01
C ILE A 127 5.62 8.87 8.85
N GLN A 128 5.47 9.24 10.11
CA GLN A 128 4.50 8.61 11.00
C GLN A 128 3.07 8.75 10.47
N SER A 129 2.72 9.95 9.96
CA SER A 129 1.38 10.16 9.39
C SER A 129 1.14 9.30 8.17
N TYR A 130 2.16 9.13 7.33
CA TYR A 130 2.06 8.28 6.14
C TYR A 130 1.92 6.80 6.52
N TRP A 131 2.72 6.33 7.46
CA TRP A 131 2.60 4.97 7.98
C TRP A 131 1.22 4.70 8.57
N ASN A 132 0.72 5.62 9.39
CA ASN A 132 -0.59 5.47 10.01
C ASN A 132 -1.68 5.35 8.94
N TRP A 133 -1.57 6.14 7.89
CA TRP A 133 -2.51 6.06 6.76
C TRP A 133 -2.41 4.70 6.05
N LEU A 134 -1.20 4.25 5.74
CA LEU A 134 -1.00 2.94 5.09
C LEU A 134 -1.60 1.81 5.91
N GLU A 135 -1.38 1.85 7.20
CA GLU A 135 -1.81 0.81 8.13
C GLU A 135 -3.34 0.69 8.16
N VAL A 136 -4.04 1.81 8.17
CA VAL A 136 -5.50 1.82 8.16
C VAL A 136 -6.07 1.58 6.76
N PHE A 137 -5.54 2.29 5.77
CA PHE A 137 -5.96 2.17 4.38
C PHE A 137 -5.91 0.73 3.88
N SER A 138 -4.84 0.02 4.17
CA SER A 138 -4.67 -1.35 3.70
C SER A 138 -5.67 -2.34 4.31
N LYS A 139 -6.32 -1.99 5.41
CA LYS A 139 -7.35 -2.85 6.00
C LYS A 139 -8.57 -2.98 5.09
N HIS A 140 -8.80 -1.99 4.25
CA HIS A 140 -9.96 -1.99 3.34
C HIS A 140 -9.87 -3.07 2.24
N ILE A 141 -8.68 -3.56 1.95
CA ILE A 141 -8.49 -4.54 0.87
C ILE A 141 -8.47 -5.99 1.35
N VAL A 142 -8.48 -6.22 2.65
CA VAL A 142 -8.52 -7.59 3.18
C VAL A 142 -9.90 -8.18 2.87
N ASN A 143 -9.91 -9.25 2.08
CA ASN A 143 -11.13 -9.86 1.58
C ASN A 143 -11.16 -11.39 1.72
N TYR A 144 -10.23 -11.93 2.51
CA TYR A 144 -10.10 -13.36 2.70
C TYR A 144 -9.70 -13.62 4.15
N GLU A 145 -10.20 -14.70 4.74
CA GLU A 145 -9.85 -15.04 6.12
C GLU A 145 -8.47 -15.69 6.17
N ASN A 146 -7.82 -15.59 7.34
CA ASN A 146 -6.51 -16.19 7.56
C ASN A 146 -6.55 -17.70 7.34
N ASP A 147 -5.39 -18.29 7.02
CA ASP A 147 -5.22 -19.69 6.65
C ASP A 147 -5.99 -20.67 7.54
N LYS A 148 -5.90 -20.48 8.86
CA LYS A 148 -6.57 -21.35 9.80
C LYS A 148 -8.07 -21.39 9.58
N LYS A 149 -8.68 -20.23 9.38
CA LYS A 149 -10.12 -20.11 9.16
C LYS A 149 -10.51 -20.67 7.79
N SER A 150 -9.74 -20.36 6.78
CA SER A 150 -9.95 -20.90 5.44
C SER A 150 -9.90 -22.42 5.45
N HIS A 151 -8.98 -22.97 6.20
CA HIS A 151 -8.82 -24.42 6.31
C HIS A 151 -10.06 -25.05 6.96
N GLU A 152 -10.58 -24.44 8.00
CA GLU A 152 -11.81 -24.91 8.65
C GLU A 152 -13.00 -24.86 7.69
N ASP A 153 -13.10 -23.80 6.90
CA ASP A 153 -14.17 -23.66 5.92
C ASP A 153 -14.09 -24.76 4.86
N HIS A 154 -12.90 -25.08 4.40
CA HIS A 154 -12.70 -26.17 3.45
C HIS A 154 -13.11 -27.51 4.03
N ALA A 155 -12.81 -27.74 5.29
CA ALA A 155 -13.18 -28.97 5.99
C ALA A 155 -14.70 -29.12 6.11
N LYS A 156 -15.43 -28.00 6.16
CA LYS A 156 -16.90 -28.01 6.21
C LYS A 156 -17.54 -28.19 4.85
N SER A 157 -16.79 -27.87 3.82
CA SER A 157 -17.26 -28.00 2.44
C SER A 157 -17.18 -29.42 1.97
#